data_5f75b29ce5495bb162374668c68e787e
#
_entry.id   5f75b29ce5495bb162374668c68e787e
#
_cell.length_a   1.000
_cell.length_b   1.000
_cell.length_c   1.000
_cell.angle_alpha   90.00
_cell.angle_beta   90.00
_cell.angle_gamma   90.00
#
_symmetry.space_group_name_H-M   'P 1'
#
loop_
_entity.id
_entity.type
_entity.pdbx_description
1 polymer ?
#
loop_
_entity_poly.entity_id
_entity_poly.type
_entity_poly.pdbx_seq_one_letter_code
_entity_poly.pdbx_strand_id
1 'polypeptide(L)'
;MSEKLLKDLFFKEYYFSDFYFFNVGYEKCQSKHRFGPSLRDNYIVHFVISGKGRYTVNDTTHHLGTGDFFLIRPNELVDYEADVQDPWEYYWIGFSGTKVKEILHTNGIGAKDYIGQVGAQKELQEKFAHFMEADFF
;
A
#
# COMPACT_ATOMS: atom_id res chain seq x y z
N MET A 1 14.18 3.90 4.55
CA MET A 1 12.77 4.25 4.81
C MET A 1 11.86 3.03 4.83
N SER A 2 11.89 2.23 3.80
CA SER A 2 10.97 1.10 3.65
C SER A 2 11.08 0.05 4.75
N GLU A 3 12.29 -0.27 5.22
CA GLU A 3 12.45 -1.24 6.32
C GLU A 3 11.82 -0.74 7.62
N LYS A 4 11.98 0.54 7.93
CA LYS A 4 11.36 1.13 9.12
C LYS A 4 9.84 1.13 8.99
N LEU A 5 9.31 1.46 7.83
CA LEU A 5 7.88 1.43 7.59
C LEU A 5 7.32 0.02 7.79
N LEU A 6 7.99 -1.00 7.26
CA LEU A 6 7.57 -2.38 7.45
C LEU A 6 7.58 -2.77 8.93
N LYS A 7 8.60 -2.39 9.67
CA LYS A 7 8.68 -2.66 11.10
C LYS A 7 7.54 -1.98 11.86
N ASP A 8 7.27 -0.72 11.54
CA ASP A 8 6.21 0.03 12.21
C ASP A 8 4.83 -0.56 11.90
N LEU A 9 4.60 -1.01 10.67
CA LEU A 9 3.31 -1.59 10.28
C LEU A 9 3.09 -3.00 10.85
N PHE A 10 4.14 -3.83 10.90
CA PHE A 10 3.97 -5.26 11.20
C PHE A 10 4.41 -5.67 12.60
N PHE A 11 5.30 -4.96 13.24
CA PHE A 11 5.92 -5.40 14.48
C PHE A 11 5.66 -4.52 15.69
N LYS A 12 5.30 -3.26 15.48
CA LYS A 12 5.00 -2.36 16.61
C LYS A 12 3.61 -2.65 17.13
N GLU A 13 3.49 -2.64 18.46
CA GLU A 13 2.19 -2.74 19.11
C GLU A 13 1.62 -1.34 19.34
N TYR A 14 0.36 -1.19 19.02
CA TYR A 14 -0.37 0.05 19.21
C TYR A 14 -1.69 -0.23 19.90
N TYR A 15 -2.21 0.74 20.61
CA TYR A 15 -3.60 0.68 21.06
C TYR A 15 -4.50 0.67 19.83
N PHE A 16 -5.63 -0.02 19.92
CA PHE A 16 -6.57 -0.18 18.81
C PHE A 16 -6.97 1.15 18.18
N SER A 17 -7.22 2.19 19.01
CA SER A 17 -7.59 3.52 18.51
C SER A 17 -6.46 4.25 17.82
N ASP A 18 -5.21 3.92 18.13
CA ASP A 18 -4.02 4.56 17.58
C ASP A 18 -3.67 4.01 16.19
N PHE A 19 -3.80 2.70 16.04
CA PHE A 19 -3.49 2.04 14.79
C PHE A 19 -4.15 0.66 14.75
N TYR A 20 -4.83 0.35 13.64
CA TYR A 20 -5.42 -0.97 13.45
C TYR A 20 -5.50 -1.31 11.96
N PHE A 21 -5.48 -2.60 11.67
CA PHE A 21 -5.65 -3.11 10.31
C PHE A 21 -7.13 -3.37 10.02
N PHE A 22 -7.55 -3.04 8.79
CA PHE A 22 -8.87 -3.44 8.29
C PHE A 22 -8.81 -4.77 7.58
N ASN A 23 -7.87 -4.88 6.64
CA ASN A 23 -7.74 -6.05 5.80
C ASN A 23 -6.34 -6.11 5.21
N VAL A 24 -6.04 -7.27 4.67
CA VAL A 24 -4.85 -7.50 3.86
C VAL A 24 -5.28 -8.36 2.68
N GLY A 25 -4.66 -8.17 1.55
CA GLY A 25 -4.99 -8.95 0.37
C GLY A 25 -3.86 -9.04 -0.63
N TYR A 26 -4.10 -9.83 -1.66
CA TYR A 26 -3.18 -10.08 -2.74
C TYR A 26 -3.95 -10.24 -4.03
N GLU A 27 -3.40 -9.68 -5.12
CA GLU A 27 -3.98 -9.88 -6.45
C GLU A 27 -2.89 -9.87 -7.51
N LYS A 28 -2.97 -10.85 -8.42
CA LYS A 28 -2.25 -10.83 -9.67
C LYS A 28 -3.22 -10.28 -10.71
N CYS A 29 -3.03 -9.03 -11.09
CA CYS A 29 -3.98 -8.33 -11.93
C CYS A 29 -3.93 -8.81 -13.37
N GLN A 30 -5.08 -8.74 -14.03
CA GLN A 30 -5.16 -8.95 -15.46
C GLN A 30 -4.77 -7.66 -16.19
N SER A 31 -4.47 -7.78 -17.48
CA SER A 31 -4.17 -6.64 -18.33
C SER A 31 -5.25 -5.56 -18.17
N LYS A 32 -4.82 -4.32 -17.95
CA LYS A 32 -5.71 -3.16 -17.80
C LYS A 32 -6.70 -3.24 -16.63
N HIS A 33 -6.51 -4.16 -15.68
CA HIS A 33 -7.35 -4.19 -14.49
C HIS A 33 -7.29 -2.83 -13.81
N ARG A 34 -8.44 -2.20 -13.62
CA ARG A 34 -8.54 -0.83 -13.16
C ARG A 34 -9.43 -0.73 -11.95
N PHE A 35 -8.99 0.08 -11.00
CA PHE A 35 -9.80 0.48 -9.85
C PHE A 35 -9.93 2.00 -9.83
N GLY A 36 -11.17 2.47 -9.77
CA GLY A 36 -11.44 3.90 -9.69
C GLY A 36 -11.91 4.48 -11.02
N PRO A 37 -12.12 5.82 -11.04
CA PRO A 37 -11.89 6.77 -9.93
C PRO A 37 -12.80 6.48 -8.73
N SER A 38 -12.24 6.52 -7.52
CA SER A 38 -12.98 6.19 -6.29
C SER A 38 -12.39 6.90 -5.08
N LEU A 39 -13.22 7.06 -4.05
CA LEU A 39 -12.81 7.52 -2.72
C LEU A 39 -12.77 6.33 -1.79
N ARG A 40 -11.85 6.37 -0.82
CA ARG A 40 -11.75 5.37 0.23
C ARG A 40 -11.95 6.02 1.60
N ASP A 41 -12.33 5.20 2.58
CA ASP A 41 -12.58 5.66 3.96
C ASP A 41 -11.36 5.53 4.84
N ASN A 42 -10.39 4.75 4.43
CA ASN A 42 -9.22 4.40 5.23
C ASN A 42 -7.95 4.49 4.38
N TYR A 43 -6.81 4.34 5.05
CA TYR A 43 -5.52 4.23 4.36
C TYR A 43 -5.38 2.86 3.75
N ILE A 44 -4.82 2.80 2.54
CA ILE A 44 -4.44 1.53 1.91
C ILE A 44 -3.06 1.72 1.28
N VAL A 45 -2.15 0.82 1.56
CA VAL A 45 -0.87 0.78 0.88
C VAL A 45 -0.81 -0.48 0.01
N HIS A 46 -0.40 -0.29 -1.23
CA HIS A 46 -0.18 -1.38 -2.18
C HIS A 46 1.31 -1.53 -2.43
N PHE A 47 1.80 -2.76 -2.37
CA PHE A 47 3.21 -3.09 -2.61
C PHE A 47 3.30 -3.90 -3.90
N VAL A 48 3.94 -3.35 -4.92
CA VAL A 48 4.08 -4.00 -6.23
C VAL A 48 5.23 -5.00 -6.17
N ILE A 49 4.91 -6.28 -6.33
CA ILE A 49 5.91 -7.35 -6.25
C ILE A 49 6.37 -7.84 -7.61
N SER A 50 5.60 -7.59 -8.66
CA SER A 50 5.99 -7.85 -10.05
C SER A 50 5.15 -7.00 -10.99
N GLY A 51 5.61 -6.83 -12.23
CA GLY A 51 4.88 -6.08 -13.23
C GLY A 51 4.87 -4.59 -12.98
N LYS A 52 3.96 -3.89 -13.65
CA LYS A 52 3.86 -2.44 -13.56
C LYS A 52 2.44 -1.95 -13.81
N GLY A 53 2.22 -0.66 -13.52
CA GLY A 53 0.95 0.00 -13.72
C GLY A 53 1.07 1.49 -13.47
N ARG A 54 -0.07 2.17 -13.41
CA ARG A 54 -0.13 3.60 -13.12
C ARG A 54 -1.06 3.88 -11.95
N TYR A 55 -0.73 4.88 -11.18
CA TYR A 55 -1.51 5.36 -10.05
C TYR A 55 -1.72 6.87 -10.20
N THR A 56 -2.97 7.32 -10.23
CA THR A 56 -3.31 8.73 -10.38
C THR A 56 -3.99 9.24 -9.13
N VAL A 57 -3.43 10.29 -8.55
CA VAL A 57 -3.97 10.99 -7.39
C VAL A 57 -3.61 12.48 -7.52
N ASN A 58 -4.53 13.36 -7.13
CA ASN A 58 -4.33 14.82 -7.20
C ASN A 58 -3.84 15.29 -8.59
N ASP A 59 -4.46 14.77 -9.64
CA ASP A 59 -4.16 15.11 -11.03
C ASP A 59 -2.73 14.74 -11.47
N THR A 60 -2.05 13.91 -10.69
CA THR A 60 -0.70 13.42 -11.00
C THR A 60 -0.74 11.92 -11.23
N THR A 61 -0.20 11.48 -12.36
CA THR A 61 -0.08 10.08 -12.70
C THR A 61 1.34 9.60 -12.43
N HIS A 62 1.45 8.55 -11.61
CA HIS A 62 2.71 7.91 -11.27
C HIS A 62 2.80 6.56 -11.97
N HIS A 63 3.88 6.33 -12.70
CA HIS A 63 4.16 5.03 -13.31
C HIS A 63 5.03 4.22 -12.36
N LEU A 64 4.54 3.08 -11.94
CA LEU A 64 5.15 2.29 -10.87
C LEU A 64 5.41 0.87 -11.35
N GLY A 65 6.39 0.23 -10.73
CA GLY A 65 6.76 -1.14 -11.05
C GLY A 65 7.25 -1.91 -9.84
N THR A 66 7.85 -3.05 -10.09
CA THR A 66 8.35 -3.95 -9.05
C THR A 66 9.23 -3.20 -8.03
N GLY A 67 8.91 -3.35 -6.76
CA GLY A 67 9.64 -2.70 -5.67
C GLY A 67 9.05 -1.38 -5.22
N ASP A 68 8.07 -0.86 -5.93
CA ASP A 68 7.40 0.39 -5.57
C ASP A 68 6.20 0.11 -4.69
N PHE A 69 5.80 1.11 -3.91
CA PHE A 69 4.51 1.11 -3.23
C PHE A 69 3.74 2.37 -3.56
N PHE A 70 2.43 2.31 -3.43
CA PHE A 70 1.60 3.51 -3.50
C PHE A 70 0.60 3.54 -2.34
N LEU A 71 0.38 4.75 -1.83
CA LEU A 71 -0.45 4.99 -0.66
C LEU A 71 -1.74 5.68 -1.07
N ILE A 72 -2.86 5.08 -0.68
CA ILE A 72 -4.18 5.69 -0.78
C ILE A 72 -4.52 6.29 0.58
N ARG A 73 -4.90 7.55 0.60
CA ARG A 73 -5.33 8.25 1.82
C ARG A 73 -6.84 8.38 1.86
N PRO A 74 -7.44 8.47 3.04
CA PRO A 74 -8.89 8.66 3.15
C PRO A 74 -9.35 9.92 2.43
N ASN A 75 -10.50 9.81 1.76
CA ASN A 75 -11.21 10.94 1.17
C ASN A 75 -10.47 11.64 0.03
N GLU A 76 -9.54 10.96 -0.62
CA GLU A 76 -8.88 11.46 -1.82
C GLU A 76 -9.29 10.59 -3.01
N LEU A 77 -9.57 11.24 -4.13
CA LEU A 77 -9.97 10.54 -5.34
C LEU A 77 -8.75 9.87 -5.97
N VAL A 78 -8.83 8.56 -6.15
CA VAL A 78 -7.73 7.76 -6.69
C VAL A 78 -8.19 6.88 -7.84
N ASP A 79 -7.24 6.55 -8.70
CA ASP A 79 -7.44 5.70 -9.87
C ASP A 79 -6.14 4.97 -10.14
N TYR A 80 -6.18 3.65 -10.25
CA TYR A 80 -4.99 2.89 -10.60
C TYR A 80 -5.33 1.76 -11.56
N GLU A 81 -4.39 1.47 -12.45
CA GLU A 81 -4.61 0.53 -13.56
C GLU A 81 -3.33 -0.25 -13.85
N ALA A 82 -3.49 -1.57 -14.00
CA ALA A 82 -2.41 -2.45 -14.40
C ALA A 82 -2.02 -2.21 -15.87
N ASP A 83 -0.72 -2.37 -16.18
CA ASP A 83 -0.20 -2.21 -17.53
C ASP A 83 -0.81 -3.26 -18.47
N VAL A 84 -0.91 -2.91 -19.74
CA VAL A 84 -1.51 -3.80 -20.75
C VAL A 84 -0.64 -5.02 -21.06
N GLN A 85 0.68 -4.85 -21.04
CA GLN A 85 1.62 -5.91 -21.43
C GLN A 85 2.26 -6.61 -20.24
N ASP A 86 2.41 -5.91 -19.13
CA ASP A 86 3.07 -6.40 -17.92
C ASP A 86 2.27 -5.99 -16.69
N PRO A 87 1.05 -6.52 -16.53
CA PRO A 87 0.17 -6.12 -15.44
C PRO A 87 0.77 -6.46 -14.08
N TRP A 88 0.62 -5.55 -13.16
CA TRP A 88 1.21 -5.72 -11.84
C TRP A 88 0.52 -6.78 -11.00
N GLU A 89 1.30 -7.25 -10.05
CA GLU A 89 0.91 -8.14 -8.97
C GLU A 89 1.26 -7.42 -7.68
N TYR A 90 0.33 -7.34 -6.74
CA TYR A 90 0.57 -6.58 -5.52
C TYR A 90 -0.09 -7.21 -4.30
N TYR A 91 0.48 -6.87 -3.14
CA TYR A 91 -0.19 -7.01 -1.86
C TYR A 91 -0.73 -5.66 -1.43
N TRP A 92 -1.79 -5.66 -0.62
CA TRP A 92 -2.27 -4.44 -0.01
C TRP A 92 -2.60 -4.64 1.46
N ILE A 93 -2.50 -3.53 2.23
CA ILE A 93 -2.92 -3.45 3.62
C ILE A 93 -3.82 -2.24 3.76
N GLY A 94 -5.01 -2.45 4.31
CA GLY A 94 -5.91 -1.37 4.72
C GLY A 94 -5.75 -1.14 6.21
N PHE A 95 -5.56 0.11 6.61
CA PHE A 95 -5.33 0.46 8.01
C PHE A 95 -5.90 1.84 8.34
N SER A 96 -6.02 2.13 9.63
CA SER A 96 -6.46 3.42 10.11
C SER A 96 -6.02 3.63 11.56
N GLY A 97 -6.35 4.78 12.13
CA GLY A 97 -6.04 5.12 13.50
C GLY A 97 -5.59 6.56 13.67
N THR A 98 -5.60 7.03 14.91
CA THR A 98 -5.24 8.42 15.22
C THR A 98 -3.76 8.71 15.04
N LYS A 99 -2.91 7.68 15.04
CA LYS A 99 -1.45 7.81 14.91
C LYS A 99 -0.91 7.54 13.52
N VAL A 100 -1.78 7.30 12.53
CA VAL A 100 -1.31 6.96 11.18
C VAL A 100 -0.46 8.09 10.57
N LYS A 101 -0.90 9.33 10.69
CA LYS A 101 -0.14 10.46 10.14
C LYS A 101 1.24 10.57 10.78
N GLU A 102 1.33 10.35 12.08
CA GLU A 102 2.61 10.37 12.80
C GLU A 102 3.53 9.25 12.34
N ILE A 103 2.98 8.03 12.20
CA ILE A 103 3.74 6.88 11.72
C ILE A 103 4.31 7.15 10.31
N LEU A 104 3.48 7.65 9.42
CA LEU A 104 3.92 7.99 8.07
C LEU A 104 5.00 9.06 8.09
N HIS A 105 4.80 10.11 8.87
CA HIS A 105 5.75 11.21 8.97
C HIS A 105 7.12 10.75 9.51
N THR A 106 7.14 9.91 10.54
CA THR A 106 8.40 9.39 11.09
C THR A 106 9.11 8.43 10.13
N ASN A 107 8.41 7.95 9.10
CA ASN A 107 8.99 7.13 8.03
C ASN A 107 9.32 7.94 6.77
N GLY A 108 9.29 9.27 6.86
CA GLY A 108 9.63 10.13 5.74
C GLY A 108 8.50 10.31 4.73
N ILE A 109 7.27 9.93 5.08
CA ILE A 109 6.11 10.06 4.19
C ILE A 109 5.28 11.25 4.67
N GLY A 110 5.42 12.38 4.00
CA GLY A 110 4.69 13.59 4.31
C GLY A 110 3.27 13.58 3.74
N ALA A 111 2.52 14.66 4.02
CA ALA A 111 1.12 14.76 3.65
C ALA A 111 0.85 14.75 2.14
N LYS A 112 1.87 15.01 1.33
CA LYS A 112 1.78 15.04 -0.13
C LYS A 112 2.57 13.94 -0.81
N ASP A 113 3.02 12.96 -0.05
CA ASP A 113 3.77 11.83 -0.57
C ASP A 113 2.83 10.65 -0.77
N TYR A 114 2.79 10.11 -1.97
CA TYR A 114 1.86 9.05 -2.35
C TYR A 114 2.53 7.79 -2.85
N ILE A 115 3.84 7.84 -3.12
CA ILE A 115 4.59 6.71 -3.66
C ILE A 115 5.93 6.59 -2.96
N GLY A 116 6.53 5.41 -3.05
CA GLY A 116 7.87 5.17 -2.55
C GLY A 116 8.39 3.83 -3.02
N GLN A 117 9.55 3.45 -2.51
CA GLN A 117 10.19 2.19 -2.86
C GLN A 117 10.39 1.32 -1.63
N VAL A 118 10.25 0.02 -1.82
CA VAL A 118 10.50 -0.99 -0.78
C VAL A 118 11.78 -1.73 -1.14
N GLY A 119 12.82 -1.60 -0.31
CA GLY A 119 14.10 -2.26 -0.55
C GLY A 119 14.14 -3.73 -0.20
N ALA A 120 13.23 -4.22 0.65
CA ALA A 120 13.27 -5.57 1.23
C ALA A 120 12.11 -6.42 0.73
N GLN A 121 12.04 -6.69 -0.57
CA GLN A 121 10.89 -7.38 -1.18
C GLN A 121 10.67 -8.80 -0.67
N LYS A 122 11.74 -9.56 -0.48
CA LYS A 122 11.62 -10.93 0.03
C LYS A 122 11.03 -10.94 1.42
N GLU A 123 11.52 -10.08 2.30
CA GLU A 123 11.00 -9.92 3.65
C GLU A 123 9.54 -9.50 3.62
N LEU A 124 9.19 -8.57 2.74
CA LEU A 124 7.82 -8.10 2.56
C LEU A 124 6.89 -9.26 2.19
N GLN A 125 7.26 -10.06 1.21
CA GLN A 125 6.45 -11.20 0.79
C GLN A 125 6.27 -12.22 1.89
N GLU A 126 7.32 -12.50 2.66
CA GLU A 126 7.24 -13.40 3.81
C GLU A 126 6.27 -12.88 4.87
N LYS A 127 6.28 -11.58 5.15
CA LYS A 127 5.36 -10.96 6.11
C LYS A 127 3.92 -11.04 5.65
N PHE A 128 3.65 -10.76 4.39
CA PHE A 128 2.29 -10.86 3.86
C PHE A 128 1.78 -12.31 3.88
N ALA A 129 2.62 -13.26 3.52
CA ALA A 129 2.27 -14.67 3.60
C ALA A 129 1.88 -15.06 5.02
N HIS A 130 2.66 -14.62 6.00
CA HIS A 130 2.38 -14.87 7.41
C HIS A 130 1.05 -14.25 7.84
N PHE A 131 0.79 -13.00 7.47
CA PHE A 131 -0.47 -12.33 7.78
C PHE A 131 -1.67 -13.04 7.18
N MET A 132 -1.57 -13.49 5.95
CA MET A 132 -2.68 -14.15 5.26
C MET A 132 -2.96 -15.53 5.84
N GLU A 133 -1.94 -16.22 6.35
CA GLU A 133 -2.10 -17.50 7.02
C GLU A 133 -2.69 -17.38 8.42
N ALA A 134 -2.42 -16.29 9.10
CA ALA A 134 -2.82 -16.10 10.49
C ALA A 134 -4.31 -15.75 10.68
N ASP A 135 -5.04 -15.54 9.58
CA ASP A 135 -6.48 -15.29 9.58
C ASP A 135 -6.89 -14.14 10.54
N PHE A 136 -6.30 -12.98 10.33
CA PHE A 136 -6.58 -11.79 11.13
C PHE A 136 -7.96 -11.18 10.90
N PHE A 137 -8.67 -11.66 9.89
CA PHE A 137 -9.89 -10.99 9.41
C PHE A 137 -11.04 -11.96 9.25
#